data_e47c4d5d2e59bf681232259ef4412c36
#
_entry.id   e47c4d5d2e59bf681232259ef4412c36
#
_cell.length_a   1.000
_cell.length_b   1.000
_cell.length_c   1.000
_cell.angle_alpha   90.00
_cell.angle_beta   90.00
_cell.angle_gamma   90.00
#
_symmetry.space_group_name_H-M   'P 1'
#
loop_
_entity.id
_entity.type
_entity.pdbx_description
1 polymer ?
#
loop_
_entity_poly.entity_id
_entity_poly.type
_entity_poly.pdbx_seq_one_letter_code
_entity_poly.pdbx_strand_id
1 'polypeptide(L)'
;MKRIILIFLSILSVFSYANAKDFFLNITDQIAENEFRLSYGVSVTDVNKDNKYDFVVTGFGFKNLALSYKNGKLINIVNEKIFTDEERRTIGVAACDIDQDGYEEIYFLNTDTYSGSKIYSDRLIDLNNNKFED
;
A
#
# COMPACT_ATOMS: atom_id res chain seq x y z
N MET A 1 -45.42 -35.89 -39.08
CA MET A 1 -45.20 -34.51 -38.62
C MET A 1 -44.75 -34.37 -37.14
N LYS A 2 -44.21 -35.40 -36.51
CA LYS A 2 -43.74 -35.30 -35.09
C LYS A 2 -42.22 -35.32 -34.90
N ARG A 3 -41.42 -35.40 -35.98
CA ARG A 3 -39.94 -35.45 -35.90
C ARG A 3 -39.21 -34.13 -36.17
N ILE A 4 -39.88 -33.10 -36.58
CA ILE A 4 -39.28 -31.81 -36.93
C ILE A 4 -39.24 -30.86 -35.71
N ILE A 5 -40.06 -31.10 -34.69
CA ILE A 5 -40.12 -30.23 -33.49
C ILE A 5 -38.97 -30.47 -32.50
N LEU A 6 -38.35 -31.70 -32.54
CA LEU A 6 -37.23 -32.02 -31.61
C LEU A 6 -35.89 -31.40 -32.03
N ILE A 7 -35.72 -31.03 -33.28
CA ILE A 7 -34.46 -30.44 -33.78
C ILE A 7 -34.37 -28.94 -33.49
N PHE A 8 -35.49 -28.27 -33.32
CA PHE A 8 -35.51 -26.83 -33.03
C PHE A 8 -35.26 -26.48 -31.56
N LEU A 9 -35.38 -27.42 -30.63
CA LEU A 9 -35.13 -27.19 -29.21
C LEU A 9 -33.65 -27.37 -28.80
N SER A 10 -32.81 -27.97 -29.67
CA SER A 10 -31.40 -28.17 -29.40
C SER A 10 -30.48 -27.02 -29.85
N ILE A 11 -31.02 -26.03 -30.57
CA ILE A 11 -30.22 -24.92 -31.13
C ILE A 11 -30.28 -23.68 -30.21
N LEU A 12 -31.07 -23.69 -29.14
CA LEU A 12 -31.22 -22.55 -28.21
C LEU A 12 -30.32 -22.61 -26.98
N SER A 13 -29.38 -23.54 -26.90
CA SER A 13 -28.25 -23.39 -25.98
C SER A 13 -27.18 -22.48 -26.59
N VAL A 14 -27.55 -21.24 -26.86
CA VAL A 14 -26.59 -20.17 -27.06
C VAL A 14 -25.85 -20.06 -25.74
N PHE A 15 -24.63 -20.57 -25.70
CA PHE A 15 -23.69 -20.33 -24.60
C PHE A 15 -23.51 -18.83 -24.50
N SER A 16 -24.26 -18.20 -23.61
CA SER A 16 -23.93 -16.87 -23.11
C SER A 16 -22.64 -17.02 -22.34
N TYR A 17 -21.51 -16.87 -23.01
CA TYR A 17 -20.26 -16.59 -22.33
C TYR A 17 -20.46 -15.26 -21.65
N ALA A 18 -20.77 -15.27 -20.36
CA ALA A 18 -20.66 -14.10 -19.54
C ALA A 18 -19.16 -13.74 -19.54
N ASN A 19 -18.79 -12.76 -20.35
CA ASN A 19 -17.51 -12.11 -20.19
C ASN A 19 -17.57 -11.39 -18.86
N ALA A 20 -17.09 -12.03 -17.80
CA ALA A 20 -16.83 -11.35 -16.54
C ALA A 20 -15.80 -10.27 -16.86
N LYS A 21 -16.26 -9.01 -16.84
CA LYS A 21 -15.36 -7.88 -16.99
C LYS A 21 -14.45 -7.89 -15.77
N ASP A 22 -13.15 -7.92 -15.96
CA ASP A 22 -12.19 -7.82 -14.86
C ASP A 22 -12.46 -6.52 -14.10
N PHE A 23 -12.88 -6.63 -12.83
CA PHE A 23 -13.11 -5.48 -11.97
C PHE A 23 -11.80 -4.85 -11.49
N PHE A 24 -10.70 -5.60 -11.55
CA PHE A 24 -9.38 -5.16 -11.10
C PHE A 24 -8.40 -5.25 -12.26
N LEU A 25 -7.65 -4.20 -12.43
CA LEU A 25 -6.53 -4.14 -13.37
C LEU A 25 -5.23 -4.23 -12.59
N ASN A 26 -4.33 -5.10 -13.01
CA ASN A 26 -2.97 -5.12 -12.48
C ASN A 26 -2.19 -3.92 -13.04
N ILE A 27 -1.78 -3.02 -12.12
CA ILE A 27 -1.02 -1.79 -12.45
C ILE A 27 0.35 -1.79 -11.75
N THR A 28 0.89 -2.96 -11.43
CA THR A 28 2.19 -3.11 -10.73
C THR A 28 3.34 -2.42 -11.46
N ASP A 29 3.28 -2.31 -12.78
CA ASP A 29 4.23 -1.59 -13.62
C ASP A 29 4.26 -0.06 -13.36
N GLN A 30 3.25 0.47 -12.68
CA GLN A 30 3.22 1.87 -12.25
C GLN A 30 4.06 2.13 -10.99
N ILE A 31 4.51 1.12 -10.26
CA ILE A 31 5.45 1.29 -9.14
C ILE A 31 6.85 1.46 -9.74
N ALA A 32 7.45 2.66 -9.56
CA ALA A 32 8.70 3.03 -10.24
C ALA A 32 9.89 2.16 -9.81
N GLU A 33 9.99 1.87 -8.51
CA GLU A 33 11.07 1.07 -7.91
C GLU A 33 10.43 -0.08 -7.13
N ASN A 34 10.05 -1.14 -7.84
CA ASN A 34 9.38 -2.30 -7.26
C ASN A 34 10.38 -3.44 -7.01
N GLU A 35 11.27 -3.24 -6.06
CA GLU A 35 12.24 -4.24 -5.64
C GLU A 35 11.61 -5.33 -4.78
N PHE A 36 12.21 -6.53 -4.78
CA PHE A 36 11.85 -7.58 -3.84
C PHE A 36 12.18 -7.16 -2.42
N ARG A 37 11.16 -7.14 -1.55
CA ARG A 37 11.28 -6.71 -0.16
C ARG A 37 10.28 -7.41 0.74
N LEU A 38 10.58 -7.51 2.02
CA LEU A 38 9.62 -7.92 3.04
C LEU A 38 8.87 -6.67 3.54
N SER A 39 7.56 -6.68 3.39
CA SER A 39 6.66 -5.63 3.84
C SER A 39 5.43 -6.25 4.49
N TYR A 40 5.05 -5.77 5.67
CA TYR A 40 3.94 -6.33 6.44
C TYR A 40 2.80 -5.35 6.68
N GLY A 41 3.04 -4.07 6.48
CA GLY A 41 2.05 -3.03 6.72
C GLY A 41 2.01 -1.97 5.63
N VAL A 42 0.81 -1.42 5.40
CA VAL A 42 0.59 -0.26 4.54
C VAL A 42 -0.43 0.65 5.20
N SER A 43 -0.20 1.96 5.14
CA SER A 43 -1.16 3.01 5.50
C SER A 43 -1.30 3.99 4.36
N VAL A 44 -2.36 4.77 4.40
CA VAL A 44 -2.65 5.82 3.41
C VAL A 44 -2.81 7.13 4.16
N THR A 45 -1.97 8.11 3.82
CA THR A 45 -1.98 9.46 4.40
C THR A 45 -1.31 10.45 3.45
N ASP A 46 -1.50 11.74 3.66
CA ASP A 46 -0.78 12.80 2.93
C ASP A 46 0.57 13.07 3.61
N VAL A 47 1.59 12.31 3.23
CA VAL A 47 2.91 12.35 3.89
C VAL A 47 3.63 13.69 3.72
N ASN A 48 3.37 14.40 2.63
CA ASN A 48 4.10 15.62 2.26
C ASN A 48 3.25 16.90 2.34
N LYS A 49 2.03 16.81 2.87
CA LYS A 49 1.08 17.92 3.02
C LYS A 49 0.72 18.58 1.68
N ASP A 50 0.63 17.79 0.57
CA ASP A 50 0.26 18.29 -0.77
C ASP A 50 -1.23 18.11 -1.09
N ASN A 51 -2.04 17.67 -0.13
CA ASN A 51 -3.47 17.34 -0.23
C ASN A 51 -3.77 16.15 -1.16
N LYS A 52 -2.84 15.21 -1.29
CA LYS A 52 -3.01 13.94 -1.97
C LYS A 52 -2.55 12.81 -1.07
N TYR A 53 -3.27 11.70 -1.18
CA TYR A 53 -2.88 10.53 -0.43
C TYR A 53 -1.68 9.81 -1.04
N ASP A 54 -0.76 9.42 -0.17
CA ASP A 54 0.40 8.61 -0.43
C ASP A 54 0.25 7.24 0.26
N PHE A 55 1.01 6.25 -0.19
CA PHE A 55 1.09 4.95 0.47
C PHE A 55 2.35 4.89 1.32
N VAL A 56 2.20 4.71 2.63
CA VAL A 56 3.30 4.40 3.53
C VAL A 56 3.45 2.89 3.61
N VAL A 57 4.58 2.36 3.16
CA VAL A 57 4.85 0.91 3.09
C VAL A 57 5.98 0.56 4.03
N THR A 58 5.74 -0.37 4.96
CA THR A 58 6.76 -0.76 5.94
C THR A 58 7.84 -1.65 5.33
N GLY A 59 9.04 -1.61 5.90
CA GLY A 59 10.17 -2.46 5.55
C GLY A 59 10.66 -3.32 6.71
N PHE A 60 10.70 -4.63 6.53
CA PHE A 60 11.32 -5.54 7.50
C PHE A 60 12.77 -5.84 7.08
N GLY A 61 13.72 -5.13 7.66
CA GLY A 61 15.12 -5.13 7.20
C GLY A 61 15.33 -4.43 5.86
N PHE A 62 14.39 -3.58 5.49
CA PHE A 62 14.39 -2.70 4.33
C PHE A 62 13.87 -1.33 4.76
N LYS A 63 14.14 -0.32 3.95
CA LYS A 63 13.63 1.03 4.19
C LYS A 63 12.11 1.06 4.20
N ASN A 64 11.49 1.83 5.11
CA ASN A 64 10.12 2.25 4.91
C ASN A 64 10.04 3.18 3.71
N LEU A 65 8.94 3.14 2.96
CA LEU A 65 8.71 3.99 1.79
C LEU A 65 7.46 4.85 1.99
N ALA A 66 7.48 6.05 1.40
CA ALA A 66 6.27 6.81 1.13
C ALA A 66 6.13 6.94 -0.39
N LEU A 67 5.11 6.29 -0.96
CA LEU A 67 4.89 6.23 -2.41
C LEU A 67 3.81 7.22 -2.81
N SER A 68 4.20 8.26 -3.54
CA SER A 68 3.32 9.29 -4.10
C SER A 68 3.07 9.06 -5.58
N TYR A 69 1.83 9.30 -6.04
CA TYR A 69 1.50 9.17 -7.46
C TYR A 69 1.87 10.44 -8.22
N LYS A 70 2.89 10.35 -9.08
CA LYS A 70 3.38 11.45 -9.90
C LYS A 70 3.62 10.99 -11.35
N ASN A 71 3.05 11.71 -12.30
CA ASN A 71 3.25 11.46 -13.75
C ASN A 71 2.99 10.00 -14.18
N GLY A 72 1.93 9.38 -13.67
CA GLY A 72 1.57 8.00 -14.02
C GLY A 72 2.35 6.92 -13.27
N LYS A 73 3.17 7.28 -12.28
CA LYS A 73 3.97 6.35 -11.48
C LYS A 73 3.82 6.62 -9.98
N LEU A 74 3.92 5.55 -9.20
CA LEU A 74 4.16 5.62 -7.76
C LEU A 74 5.66 5.71 -7.53
N ILE A 75 6.12 6.80 -6.95
CA ILE A 75 7.53 7.07 -6.66
C ILE A 75 7.74 7.27 -5.16
N ASN A 76 8.86 6.80 -4.64
CA ASN A 76 9.22 7.09 -3.26
C ASN A 76 9.62 8.56 -3.11
N ILE A 77 9.02 9.24 -2.12
CA ILE A 77 9.22 10.67 -1.87
C ILE A 77 10.02 10.96 -0.60
N VAL A 78 10.42 9.92 0.15
CA VAL A 78 11.14 10.07 1.43
C VAL A 78 12.50 9.36 1.37
N ASN A 79 13.51 10.02 1.95
CA ASN A 79 14.86 9.46 2.10
C ASN A 79 15.45 9.74 3.50
N GLU A 80 14.78 10.50 4.33
CA GLU A 80 15.22 10.83 5.68
C GLU A 80 15.33 9.57 6.54
N LYS A 81 16.47 9.44 7.22
CA LYS A 81 16.79 8.24 8.00
C LYS A 81 15.74 7.96 9.07
N ILE A 82 15.17 8.97 9.67
CA ILE A 82 14.13 8.85 10.70
C ILE A 82 12.86 8.17 10.17
N PHE A 83 12.50 8.40 8.91
CA PHE A 83 11.34 7.79 8.26
C PHE A 83 11.68 6.40 7.70
N THR A 84 12.80 6.29 6.99
CA THR A 84 13.18 5.04 6.30
C THR A 84 13.53 3.91 7.25
N ASP A 85 14.16 4.20 8.36
CA ASP A 85 14.31 3.40 9.59
C ASP A 85 14.62 1.90 9.39
N GLU A 86 15.45 1.59 8.44
CA GLU A 86 15.73 0.24 7.94
C GLU A 86 16.19 -0.74 9.05
N GLU A 87 16.89 -0.23 10.06
CA GLU A 87 17.45 -1.05 11.15
C GLU A 87 16.36 -1.57 12.10
N ARG A 88 15.20 -0.91 12.18
CA ARG A 88 14.16 -1.19 13.18
C ARG A 88 13.19 -2.29 12.79
N ARG A 89 13.20 -2.76 11.55
CA ARG A 89 12.32 -3.83 11.05
C ARG A 89 10.86 -3.56 11.33
N THR A 90 10.30 -2.58 10.66
CA THR A 90 8.92 -2.16 10.83
C THR A 90 7.94 -3.22 10.34
N ILE A 91 6.97 -3.60 11.18
CA ILE A 91 5.96 -4.64 10.90
C ILE A 91 4.55 -4.09 10.75
N GLY A 92 4.31 -2.87 11.19
CA GLY A 92 2.99 -2.24 11.09
C GLY A 92 3.13 -0.73 10.96
N VAL A 93 2.10 -0.12 10.37
CA VAL A 93 2.00 1.33 10.26
C VAL A 93 0.54 1.75 10.37
N ALA A 94 0.30 2.87 11.04
CA ALA A 94 -0.99 3.54 11.10
C ALA A 94 -0.76 5.06 10.96
N ALA A 95 -1.76 5.76 10.46
CA ALA A 95 -1.75 7.21 10.39
C ALA A 95 -3.05 7.77 11.00
N CYS A 96 -2.95 8.82 11.78
CA CYS A 96 -4.07 9.48 12.44
C CYS A 96 -3.66 10.90 12.85
N ASP A 97 -4.52 11.88 12.65
CA ASP A 97 -4.37 13.24 13.16
C ASP A 97 -4.64 13.24 14.68
N ILE A 98 -3.57 13.14 15.46
CA ILE A 98 -3.62 12.97 16.92
C ILE A 98 -3.73 14.31 17.64
N ASP A 99 -3.04 15.33 17.14
CA ASP A 99 -2.99 16.64 17.74
C ASP A 99 -4.01 17.63 17.15
N GLN A 100 -4.77 17.17 16.13
CA GLN A 100 -5.84 17.91 15.46
C GLN A 100 -5.35 19.17 14.70
N ASP A 101 -4.15 19.09 14.13
CA ASP A 101 -3.60 20.11 13.25
C ASP A 101 -4.08 20.01 11.80
N GLY A 102 -4.80 18.92 11.47
CA GLY A 102 -5.36 18.63 10.15
C GLY A 102 -4.47 17.75 9.29
N TYR A 103 -3.39 17.21 9.83
CA TYR A 103 -2.50 16.24 9.18
C TYR A 103 -2.31 15.04 10.09
N GLU A 104 -2.06 13.87 9.49
CA GLU A 104 -1.91 12.65 10.26
C GLU A 104 -0.46 12.42 10.67
N GLU A 105 -0.22 12.13 11.94
CA GLU A 105 1.02 11.53 12.43
C GLU A 105 1.09 10.08 11.98
N ILE A 106 2.30 9.59 11.78
CA ILE A 106 2.57 8.23 11.31
C ILE A 106 3.21 7.41 12.43
N TYR A 107 2.48 6.39 12.90
CA TYR A 107 2.99 5.46 13.89
C TYR A 107 3.59 4.22 13.23
N PHE A 108 4.86 3.95 13.48
CA PHE A 108 5.57 2.75 13.05
C PHE A 108 5.72 1.75 14.21
N LEU A 109 5.10 0.59 14.05
CA LEU A 109 5.28 -0.53 14.96
C LEU A 109 6.54 -1.30 14.56
N ASN A 110 7.56 -1.24 15.40
CA ASN A 110 8.87 -1.81 15.14
C ASN A 110 9.10 -3.11 15.90
N THR A 111 9.89 -4.01 15.30
CA THR A 111 10.44 -5.19 15.95
C THR A 111 11.82 -5.49 15.41
N ASP A 112 12.74 -5.90 16.24
CA ASP A 112 14.11 -6.26 15.87
C ASP A 112 14.38 -7.76 15.98
N THR A 113 13.44 -8.48 16.59
CA THR A 113 13.56 -9.91 16.81
C THR A 113 12.19 -10.57 16.98
N TYR A 114 12.08 -11.83 16.58
CA TYR A 114 10.89 -12.65 16.83
C TYR A 114 10.77 -13.16 18.27
N SER A 115 11.90 -13.16 18.99
CA SER A 115 11.95 -13.61 20.38
C SER A 115 13.06 -12.89 21.13
N GLY A 116 12.81 -12.58 22.40
CA GLY A 116 13.77 -11.89 23.24
C GLY A 116 13.44 -10.42 23.50
N SER A 117 14.40 -9.68 24.02
CA SER A 117 14.22 -8.27 24.35
C SER A 117 14.24 -7.41 23.09
N LYS A 118 13.24 -6.54 22.96
CA LYS A 118 13.18 -5.51 21.92
C LYS A 118 14.28 -4.46 22.19
N ILE A 119 15.08 -4.13 21.19
CA ILE A 119 16.18 -3.15 21.29
C ILE A 119 15.66 -1.77 20.83
N TYR A 120 14.82 -1.72 19.79
CA TYR A 120 14.30 -0.50 19.24
C TYR A 120 12.85 -0.25 19.68
N SER A 121 12.55 1.01 20.02
CA SER A 121 11.18 1.47 20.27
C SER A 121 10.39 1.61 18.97
N ASP A 122 9.08 1.68 19.10
CA ASP A 122 8.22 2.17 18.04
C ASP A 122 8.50 3.65 17.80
N ARG A 123 8.01 4.18 16.67
CA ARG A 123 8.12 5.61 16.35
C ARG A 123 6.75 6.20 16.11
N LEU A 124 6.56 7.43 16.57
CA LEU A 124 5.48 8.31 16.17
C LEU A 124 6.11 9.50 15.46
N ILE A 125 5.86 9.64 14.17
CA ILE A 125 6.52 10.64 13.32
C ILE A 125 5.49 11.68 12.87
N ASP A 126 5.83 12.94 13.04
CA ASP A 126 5.13 14.08 12.47
C ASP A 126 6.01 14.80 11.43
N LEU A 127 5.38 15.47 10.48
CA LEU A 127 6.03 16.38 9.53
C LEU A 127 5.89 17.82 10.00
N ASN A 128 6.87 18.30 10.75
CA ASN A 128 6.90 19.66 11.24
C ASN A 128 7.89 20.54 10.44
N ASN A 129 7.43 21.70 9.93
CA ASN A 129 8.25 22.62 9.12
C ASN A 129 9.00 21.92 7.96
N ASN A 130 8.37 21.01 7.25
CA ASN A 130 8.95 20.16 6.19
C ASN A 130 10.10 19.26 6.67
N LYS A 131 10.12 18.89 7.93
CA LYS A 131 11.08 17.96 8.50
C LYS A 131 10.35 16.93 9.37
N PHE A 132 10.69 15.66 9.18
CA PHE A 132 10.16 14.60 10.05
C PHE A 132 10.79 14.66 11.44
N GLU A 133 9.94 14.64 12.45
CA GLU A 133 10.30 14.61 13.88
C GLU A 133 9.70 13.37 14.54
N ASP A 134 10.37 12.81 15.57
CA ASP A 134 9.97 11.60 16.33
C ASP A 134 9.76 11.96 17.80
#